data_6ad75f2b6ad1256e79b206345e009d4d
#
_entry.id   6ad75f2b6ad1256e79b206345e009d4d
#
_cell.length_a   1.000
_cell.length_b   1.000
_cell.length_c   1.000
_cell.angle_alpha   90.00
_cell.angle_beta   90.00
_cell.angle_gamma   90.00
#
_symmetry.space_group_name_H-M   'P 1'
#
loop_
_entity.id
_entity.type
_entity.pdbx_description
1 polymer ?
#
loop_
_entity_poly.entity_id
_entity_poly.type
_entity_poly.pdbx_seq_one_letter_code
_entity_poly.pdbx_strand_id
1 'polypeptide(L)'
;MSGAGATHRVASVAAPRRAAAPVPSKRARKVPAKSLAVFTRQLSVMIDAGLPLVQCLELLAKEEPEKRLASAVRAVRADVEAGASLAEAMTRQPHAFNALFTHMVAAGESAGILDTIFKRLSTYIEKQVKLQSQVRAAMIYPAAVVTIAGIVVAVLLWKVIPTFASLFAGLGAKLPLATRIVIRASELFVFALPALVAGGFALAFVLRRYYATEAGRLRIDGILLRVPLLGAILRKVAVARFCRTLSTLISAGVPILTGLDITGRTSGNAVVEAAVRQARVGIERGETIAAPLRATGVFPPMVAQMIGAGENTGALDLMLAKIAEFYEEEVDVAVAGLLTVLEPVMIAILGVIVGGIIISMYLPLFELINQLV
;
A
#
# COMPACT_ATOMS: atom_id res chain seq x y z
N MET A 1 35.43 -0.63 82.91
CA MET A 1 34.43 -1.65 82.60
C MET A 1 33.85 -1.36 81.25
N SER A 2 34.07 -2.32 80.38
CA SER A 2 33.85 -2.32 78.94
C SER A 2 32.36 -2.43 78.55
N GLY A 3 31.91 -1.65 77.63
CA GLY A 3 30.58 -1.74 76.99
C GLY A 3 30.70 -1.67 75.49
N ALA A 4 30.75 -2.83 74.84
CA ALA A 4 30.81 -2.99 73.38
C ALA A 4 29.49 -2.64 72.74
N GLY A 5 29.44 -1.60 71.88
CA GLY A 5 28.33 -1.27 70.97
C GLY A 5 28.41 -2.07 69.71
N ALA A 6 27.49 -3.01 69.54
CA ALA A 6 27.29 -3.77 68.29
C ALA A 6 26.56 -2.91 67.24
N THR A 7 27.24 -2.51 66.18
CA THR A 7 26.67 -1.82 65.03
C THR A 7 26.03 -2.87 64.09
N HIS A 8 24.69 -2.94 64.08
CA HIS A 8 23.95 -3.66 63.06
C HIS A 8 24.12 -2.98 61.66
N ARG A 9 24.90 -3.62 60.78
CA ARG A 9 24.91 -3.30 59.36
C ARG A 9 23.58 -3.77 58.74
N VAL A 10 22.72 -2.83 58.42
CA VAL A 10 21.53 -3.09 57.58
C VAL A 10 22.04 -3.32 56.17
N ALA A 11 21.90 -4.55 55.68
CA ALA A 11 22.20 -4.90 54.29
C ALA A 11 21.16 -4.20 53.37
N SER A 12 21.64 -3.26 52.57
CA SER A 12 20.82 -2.62 51.54
C SER A 12 20.47 -3.65 50.49
N VAL A 13 19.21 -4.07 50.45
CA VAL A 13 18.64 -4.90 49.37
C VAL A 13 18.58 -4.03 48.14
N ALA A 14 19.50 -4.26 47.21
CA ALA A 14 19.51 -3.61 45.91
C ALA A 14 18.23 -4.00 45.13
N ALA A 15 17.39 -3.03 44.87
CA ALA A 15 16.20 -3.19 44.01
C ALA A 15 16.63 -3.73 42.62
N PRO A 16 15.88 -4.68 42.04
CA PRO A 16 16.23 -5.23 40.72
C PRO A 16 16.18 -4.11 39.68
N ARG A 17 17.31 -3.89 39.00
CA ARG A 17 17.39 -3.01 37.83
C ARG A 17 16.38 -3.48 36.81
N ARG A 18 15.28 -2.74 36.64
CA ARG A 18 14.40 -2.86 35.50
C ARG A 18 15.27 -2.72 34.24
N ALA A 19 15.40 -3.82 33.51
CA ALA A 19 16.02 -3.79 32.19
C ALA A 19 15.22 -2.79 31.34
N ALA A 20 15.89 -1.74 30.89
CA ALA A 20 15.29 -0.75 30.01
C ALA A 20 14.82 -1.47 28.73
N ALA A 21 13.51 -1.43 28.48
CA ALA A 21 12.93 -1.96 27.26
C ALA A 21 13.67 -1.31 26.05
N PRO A 22 14.06 -2.06 25.02
CA PRO A 22 14.71 -1.50 23.84
C PRO A 22 13.76 -0.49 23.20
N VAL A 23 14.20 0.77 23.14
CA VAL A 23 13.48 1.87 22.47
C VAL A 23 13.29 1.46 21.02
N PRO A 24 12.06 1.39 20.49
CA PRO A 24 11.84 0.96 19.12
C PRO A 24 12.55 1.92 18.16
N SER A 25 13.51 1.44 17.40
CA SER A 25 14.21 2.25 16.42
C SER A 25 13.20 2.74 15.38
N LYS A 26 13.03 4.04 15.23
CA LYS A 26 12.09 4.72 14.30
C LYS A 26 12.29 4.36 12.82
N ARG A 27 13.18 3.43 12.47
CA ARG A 27 13.54 3.02 11.11
C ARG A 27 13.35 1.53 10.81
N ALA A 28 12.71 0.76 11.66
CA ALA A 28 12.46 -0.65 11.35
C ALA A 28 11.52 -0.76 10.13
N ARG A 29 12.00 -1.44 9.08
CA ARG A 29 11.23 -1.68 7.86
C ARG A 29 10.07 -2.59 8.19
N LYS A 30 8.83 -2.26 7.77
CA LYS A 30 7.63 -3.06 8.04
C LYS A 30 7.78 -4.50 7.56
N VAL A 31 7.16 -5.43 8.29
CA VAL A 31 7.03 -6.84 7.89
C VAL A 31 6.18 -6.94 6.62
N PRO A 32 6.53 -7.82 5.65
CA PRO A 32 5.70 -8.05 4.47
C PRO A 32 4.31 -8.57 4.86
N ALA A 33 3.27 -7.99 4.25
CA ALA A 33 1.89 -8.39 4.54
C ALA A 33 1.62 -9.88 4.24
N LYS A 34 2.31 -10.45 3.23
CA LYS A 34 2.20 -11.88 2.89
C LYS A 34 2.69 -12.78 4.04
N SER A 35 3.84 -12.47 4.63
CA SER A 35 4.36 -13.23 5.79
C SER A 35 3.44 -13.11 6.99
N LEU A 36 2.92 -11.88 7.25
CA LEU A 36 1.94 -11.68 8.33
C LEU A 36 0.64 -12.46 8.09
N ALA A 37 0.17 -12.57 6.84
CA ALA A 37 -1.02 -13.36 6.50
C ALA A 37 -0.82 -14.84 6.82
N VAL A 38 0.30 -15.42 6.39
CA VAL A 38 0.64 -16.83 6.65
C VAL A 38 0.76 -17.08 8.16
N PHE A 39 1.52 -16.25 8.86
CA PHE A 39 1.66 -16.32 10.32
C PHE A 39 0.29 -16.28 11.03
N THR A 40 -0.56 -15.29 10.66
CA THR A 40 -1.86 -15.14 11.32
C THR A 40 -2.78 -16.33 11.04
N ARG A 41 -2.73 -16.88 9.82
CA ARG A 41 -3.49 -18.09 9.46
C ARG A 41 -3.04 -19.31 10.25
N GLN A 42 -1.73 -19.54 10.33
CA GLN A 42 -1.17 -20.64 11.10
C GLN A 42 -1.49 -20.50 12.59
N LEU A 43 -1.31 -19.29 13.16
CA LEU A 43 -1.66 -19.02 14.55
C LEU A 43 -3.15 -19.27 14.82
N SER A 44 -4.03 -18.81 13.91
CA SER A 44 -5.48 -19.06 14.01
C SER A 44 -5.80 -20.56 14.06
N VAL A 45 -5.21 -21.36 13.17
CA VAL A 45 -5.46 -22.81 13.11
C VAL A 45 -4.94 -23.52 14.37
N MET A 46 -3.77 -23.11 14.87
CA MET A 46 -3.19 -23.71 16.09
C MET A 46 -3.99 -23.39 17.33
N ILE A 47 -4.50 -22.16 17.46
CA ILE A 47 -5.35 -21.77 18.59
C ILE A 47 -6.72 -22.47 18.50
N ASP A 48 -7.31 -22.55 17.32
CA ASP A 48 -8.57 -23.27 17.05
C ASP A 48 -8.45 -24.76 17.39
N ALA A 49 -7.26 -25.36 17.18
CA ALA A 49 -6.94 -26.71 17.61
C ALA A 49 -6.67 -26.89 19.12
N GLY A 50 -6.78 -25.80 19.92
CA GLY A 50 -6.59 -25.84 21.38
C GLY A 50 -5.15 -25.85 21.85
N LEU A 51 -4.18 -25.54 21.00
CA LEU A 51 -2.78 -25.46 21.41
C LEU A 51 -2.53 -24.23 22.31
N PRO A 52 -1.72 -24.36 23.40
CA PRO A 52 -1.37 -23.25 24.25
C PRO A 52 -0.70 -22.12 23.47
N LEU A 53 -1.13 -20.87 23.72
CA LEU A 53 -0.67 -19.68 22.99
C LEU A 53 0.86 -19.55 22.93
N VAL A 54 1.54 -19.74 24.06
CA VAL A 54 3.00 -19.64 24.14
C VAL A 54 3.68 -20.68 23.26
N GLN A 55 3.15 -21.89 23.23
CA GLN A 55 3.66 -22.97 22.35
C GLN A 55 3.45 -22.64 20.87
N CYS A 56 2.28 -22.06 20.49
CA CYS A 56 2.02 -21.58 19.14
C CYS A 56 3.05 -20.54 18.72
N LEU A 57 3.30 -19.53 19.57
CA LEU A 57 4.27 -18.47 19.30
C LEU A 57 5.70 -19.03 19.17
N GLU A 58 6.08 -20.03 19.97
CA GLU A 58 7.39 -20.67 19.88
C GLU A 58 7.60 -21.39 18.55
N LEU A 59 6.65 -22.23 18.17
CA LEU A 59 6.70 -22.98 16.92
C LEU A 59 6.77 -22.04 15.71
N LEU A 60 5.89 -21.04 15.68
CA LEU A 60 5.84 -20.07 14.58
C LEU A 60 7.09 -19.19 14.51
N ALA A 61 7.66 -18.77 15.65
CA ALA A 61 8.90 -18.02 15.66
C ALA A 61 10.12 -18.81 15.15
N LYS A 62 10.09 -20.15 15.28
CA LYS A 62 11.16 -21.05 14.81
C LYS A 62 11.06 -21.32 13.32
N GLU A 63 9.84 -21.50 12.81
CA GLU A 63 9.57 -21.84 11.42
C GLU A 63 9.48 -20.62 10.48
N GLU A 64 9.33 -19.37 11.02
CA GLU A 64 9.11 -18.15 10.24
C GLU A 64 10.37 -17.76 9.44
N PRO A 65 10.32 -17.76 8.09
CA PRO A 65 11.45 -17.41 7.23
C PRO A 65 11.79 -15.91 7.24
N GLU A 66 10.81 -15.03 7.48
CA GLU A 66 11.03 -13.58 7.54
C GLU A 66 11.64 -13.21 8.91
N LYS A 67 12.94 -12.94 8.92
CA LYS A 67 13.71 -12.67 10.16
C LYS A 67 13.12 -11.58 11.05
N ARG A 68 12.47 -10.56 10.47
CA ARG A 68 11.86 -9.46 11.22
C ARG A 68 10.60 -9.91 11.94
N LEU A 69 9.76 -10.73 11.27
CA LEU A 69 8.57 -11.30 11.88
C LEU A 69 8.96 -12.31 12.96
N ALA A 70 9.89 -13.22 12.67
CA ALA A 70 10.42 -14.17 13.65
C ALA A 70 10.98 -13.49 14.90
N SER A 71 11.70 -12.36 14.73
CA SER A 71 12.20 -11.56 15.86
C SER A 71 11.08 -10.91 16.67
N ALA A 72 10.07 -10.37 15.98
CA ALA A 72 8.90 -9.75 16.65
C ALA A 72 8.10 -10.80 17.42
N VAL A 73 7.86 -12.00 16.84
CA VAL A 73 7.12 -13.07 17.50
C VAL A 73 7.88 -13.61 18.72
N ARG A 74 9.22 -13.74 18.63
CA ARG A 74 10.05 -14.11 19.80
C ARG A 74 9.96 -13.07 20.93
N ALA A 75 9.95 -11.76 20.59
CA ALA A 75 9.80 -10.71 21.57
C ALA A 75 8.41 -10.74 22.22
N VAL A 76 7.36 -10.93 21.41
CA VAL A 76 5.98 -11.11 21.90
C VAL A 76 5.89 -12.32 22.83
N ARG A 77 6.46 -13.47 22.44
CA ARG A 77 6.48 -14.66 23.29
C ARG A 77 7.12 -14.36 24.65
N ALA A 78 8.31 -13.76 24.65
CA ALA A 78 9.02 -13.44 25.91
C ALA A 78 8.24 -12.49 26.81
N ASP A 79 7.55 -11.49 26.23
CA ASP A 79 6.70 -10.55 26.99
C ASP A 79 5.47 -11.28 27.60
N VAL A 80 4.86 -12.21 26.85
CA VAL A 80 3.71 -13.00 27.32
C VAL A 80 4.15 -13.99 28.41
N GLU A 81 5.29 -14.66 28.28
CA GLU A 81 5.88 -15.51 29.31
C GLU A 81 6.20 -14.72 30.61
N ALA A 82 6.53 -13.42 30.46
CA ALA A 82 6.75 -12.52 31.57
C ALA A 82 5.45 -11.98 32.21
N GLY A 83 4.27 -12.40 31.69
CA GLY A 83 2.96 -12.01 32.22
C GLY A 83 2.31 -10.81 31.59
N ALA A 84 2.86 -10.27 30.50
CA ALA A 84 2.16 -9.23 29.73
C ALA A 84 0.98 -9.83 28.95
N SER A 85 -0.06 -9.01 28.68
CA SER A 85 -1.12 -9.43 27.78
C SER A 85 -0.59 -9.58 26.35
N LEU A 86 -1.22 -10.45 25.55
CA LEU A 86 -0.83 -10.65 24.16
C LEU A 86 -0.93 -9.34 23.35
N ALA A 87 -2.00 -8.58 23.57
CA ALA A 87 -2.22 -7.30 22.92
C ALA A 87 -1.14 -6.26 23.28
N GLU A 88 -0.73 -6.17 24.54
CA GLU A 88 0.37 -5.30 24.97
C GLU A 88 1.70 -5.70 24.34
N ALA A 89 2.03 -6.99 24.38
CA ALA A 89 3.24 -7.53 23.79
C ALA A 89 3.33 -7.24 22.29
N MET A 90 2.23 -7.41 21.53
CA MET A 90 2.15 -7.08 20.11
C MET A 90 2.23 -5.57 19.85
N THR A 91 1.66 -4.73 20.73
CA THR A 91 1.72 -3.26 20.60
C THR A 91 3.17 -2.73 20.70
N ARG A 92 4.04 -3.42 21.41
CA ARG A 92 5.48 -3.10 21.48
C ARG A 92 6.23 -3.41 20.18
N GLN A 93 5.59 -4.11 19.23
CA GLN A 93 6.17 -4.49 17.93
C GLN A 93 5.42 -3.84 16.73
N PRO A 94 5.36 -2.49 16.61
CA PRO A 94 4.52 -1.79 15.63
C PRO A 94 4.96 -1.97 14.17
N HIS A 95 6.17 -2.48 13.94
CA HIS A 95 6.65 -2.82 12.60
C HIS A 95 6.09 -4.15 12.07
N ALA A 96 5.63 -5.04 12.96
CA ALA A 96 4.99 -6.31 12.62
C ALA A 96 3.47 -6.22 12.76
N PHE A 97 2.98 -5.69 13.89
CA PHE A 97 1.56 -5.64 14.22
C PHE A 97 1.06 -4.20 14.21
N ASN A 98 0.12 -3.90 13.33
CA ASN A 98 -0.47 -2.56 13.23
C ASN A 98 -1.59 -2.37 14.29
N ALA A 99 -2.10 -1.14 14.39
CA ALA A 99 -3.14 -0.79 15.37
C ALA A 99 -4.41 -1.65 15.21
N LEU A 100 -4.84 -1.97 13.99
CA LEU A 100 -5.97 -2.87 13.75
C LEU A 100 -5.75 -4.22 14.43
N PHE A 101 -4.58 -4.83 14.17
CA PHE A 101 -4.21 -6.14 14.71
C PHE A 101 -4.24 -6.15 16.23
N THR A 102 -3.58 -5.17 16.86
CA THR A 102 -3.46 -5.10 18.32
C THR A 102 -4.78 -4.81 19.00
N HIS A 103 -5.64 -3.94 18.44
CA HIS A 103 -6.96 -3.67 19.01
C HIS A 103 -7.91 -4.86 18.90
N MET A 104 -7.86 -5.60 17.78
CA MET A 104 -8.66 -6.82 17.64
C MET A 104 -8.21 -7.89 18.63
N VAL A 105 -6.90 -8.09 18.78
CA VAL A 105 -6.36 -9.04 19.76
C VAL A 105 -6.74 -8.63 21.17
N ALA A 106 -6.68 -7.33 21.53
CA ALA A 106 -7.10 -6.83 22.83
C ALA A 106 -8.59 -7.12 23.12
N ALA A 107 -9.46 -6.91 22.13
CA ALA A 107 -10.88 -7.24 22.24
C ALA A 107 -11.10 -8.75 22.45
N GLY A 108 -10.40 -9.59 21.68
CA GLY A 108 -10.50 -11.05 21.78
C GLY A 108 -9.95 -11.61 23.09
N GLU A 109 -8.85 -11.05 23.58
CA GLU A 109 -8.24 -11.42 24.86
C GLU A 109 -9.16 -11.07 26.02
N SER A 110 -9.74 -9.87 26.00
CA SER A 110 -10.71 -9.43 27.04
C SER A 110 -11.99 -10.24 27.06
N ALA A 111 -12.45 -10.71 25.89
CA ALA A 111 -13.67 -11.51 25.74
C ALA A 111 -13.43 -13.03 25.81
N GLY A 112 -12.17 -13.50 25.83
CA GLY A 112 -11.82 -14.91 25.82
C GLY A 112 -12.10 -15.64 24.48
N ILE A 113 -12.16 -14.91 23.35
CA ILE A 113 -12.49 -15.41 22.00
C ILE A 113 -11.35 -15.20 21.01
N LEU A 114 -10.12 -15.43 21.44
CA LEU A 114 -8.92 -15.24 20.59
C LEU A 114 -8.95 -16.09 19.31
N ASP A 115 -9.48 -17.31 19.36
CA ASP A 115 -9.72 -18.20 18.23
C ASP A 115 -10.51 -17.50 17.11
N THR A 116 -11.67 -16.96 17.47
CA THR A 116 -12.55 -16.22 16.57
C THR A 116 -11.87 -14.97 16.03
N ILE A 117 -11.14 -14.23 16.85
CA ILE A 117 -10.44 -13.01 16.44
C ILE A 117 -9.31 -13.33 15.47
N PHE A 118 -8.48 -14.33 15.71
CA PHE A 118 -7.42 -14.71 14.77
C PHE A 118 -7.96 -15.24 13.46
N LYS A 119 -9.10 -15.94 13.46
CA LYS A 119 -9.81 -16.36 12.23
C LYS A 119 -10.28 -15.13 11.41
N ARG A 120 -10.85 -14.11 12.05
CA ARG A 120 -11.25 -12.86 11.40
C ARG A 120 -10.04 -12.08 10.88
N LEU A 121 -8.96 -11.96 11.68
CA LEU A 121 -7.72 -11.32 11.29
C LEU A 121 -7.05 -12.00 10.09
N SER A 122 -6.99 -13.34 10.08
CA SER A 122 -6.41 -14.07 8.96
C SER A 122 -7.19 -13.82 7.68
N THR A 123 -8.51 -13.91 7.72
CA THR A 123 -9.40 -13.62 6.58
C THR A 123 -9.24 -12.19 6.09
N TYR A 124 -9.17 -11.21 7.00
CA TYR A 124 -8.96 -9.80 6.68
C TYR A 124 -7.61 -9.57 5.97
N ILE A 125 -6.53 -10.08 6.53
CA ILE A 125 -5.18 -9.88 5.98
C ILE A 125 -5.02 -10.62 4.65
N GLU A 126 -5.56 -11.83 4.50
CA GLU A 126 -5.57 -12.59 3.25
C GLU A 126 -6.30 -11.82 2.13
N LYS A 127 -7.49 -11.26 2.41
CA LYS A 127 -8.21 -10.41 1.46
C LYS A 127 -7.43 -9.16 1.07
N GLN A 128 -6.78 -8.50 2.03
CA GLN A 128 -5.90 -7.35 1.78
C GLN A 128 -4.71 -7.71 0.88
N VAL A 129 -4.06 -8.84 1.15
CA VAL A 129 -2.93 -9.33 0.35
C VAL A 129 -3.40 -9.71 -1.05
N LYS A 130 -4.54 -10.39 -1.17
CA LYS A 130 -5.15 -10.77 -2.45
C LYS A 130 -5.42 -9.54 -3.32
N LEU A 131 -6.11 -8.53 -2.78
CA LEU A 131 -6.42 -7.29 -3.49
C LEU A 131 -5.15 -6.56 -3.96
N GLN A 132 -4.15 -6.43 -3.09
CA GLN A 132 -2.87 -5.83 -3.48
C GLN A 132 -2.13 -6.63 -4.55
N SER A 133 -2.18 -7.96 -4.46
CA SER A 133 -1.55 -8.86 -5.44
C SER A 133 -2.23 -8.76 -6.81
N GLN A 134 -3.55 -8.71 -6.85
CA GLN A 134 -4.32 -8.55 -8.09
C GLN A 134 -3.98 -7.24 -8.81
N VAL A 135 -4.02 -6.10 -8.09
CA VAL A 135 -3.65 -4.80 -8.66
C VAL A 135 -2.18 -4.81 -9.15
N ARG A 136 -1.27 -5.41 -8.39
CA ARG A 136 0.14 -5.49 -8.78
C ARG A 136 0.35 -6.39 -9.99
N ALA A 137 -0.28 -7.56 -10.04
CA ALA A 137 -0.21 -8.49 -11.16
C ALA A 137 -0.74 -7.85 -12.45
N ALA A 138 -1.85 -7.12 -12.34
CA ALA A 138 -2.43 -6.39 -13.45
C ALA A 138 -1.48 -5.34 -14.06
N MET A 139 -0.64 -4.71 -13.25
CA MET A 139 0.32 -3.70 -13.71
C MET A 139 1.61 -4.27 -14.32
N ILE A 140 1.87 -5.59 -14.20
CA ILE A 140 3.09 -6.21 -14.74
C ILE A 140 3.12 -6.15 -16.27
N TYR A 141 2.00 -6.52 -16.92
CA TYR A 141 1.90 -6.54 -18.37
C TYR A 141 2.09 -5.15 -18.99
N PRO A 142 1.36 -4.09 -18.60
CA PRO A 142 1.60 -2.74 -19.11
C PRO A 142 3.03 -2.24 -18.85
N ALA A 143 3.60 -2.51 -17.68
CA ALA A 143 4.96 -2.12 -17.35
C ALA A 143 5.99 -2.82 -18.25
N ALA A 144 5.81 -4.11 -18.53
CA ALA A 144 6.68 -4.86 -19.42
C ALA A 144 6.62 -4.32 -20.87
N VAL A 145 5.40 -4.09 -21.40
CA VAL A 145 5.22 -3.54 -22.75
C VAL A 145 5.86 -2.16 -22.89
N VAL A 146 5.59 -1.24 -21.95
CA VAL A 146 6.19 0.11 -21.96
C VAL A 146 7.71 0.06 -21.84
N THR A 147 8.25 -0.86 -21.03
CA THR A 147 9.70 -1.03 -20.88
C THR A 147 10.33 -1.53 -22.15
N ILE A 148 9.79 -2.59 -22.76
CA ILE A 148 10.30 -3.15 -24.03
C ILE A 148 10.21 -2.10 -25.14
N ALA A 149 9.05 -1.45 -25.28
CA ALA A 149 8.84 -0.38 -26.26
C ALA A 149 9.84 0.77 -26.07
N GLY A 150 10.05 1.21 -24.82
CA GLY A 150 11.02 2.23 -24.47
C GLY A 150 12.46 1.84 -24.86
N ILE A 151 12.84 0.57 -24.63
CA ILE A 151 14.14 0.04 -25.06
C ILE A 151 14.27 0.07 -26.58
N VAL A 152 13.25 -0.38 -27.32
CA VAL A 152 13.25 -0.38 -28.79
C VAL A 152 13.41 1.05 -29.32
N VAL A 153 12.60 1.99 -28.83
CA VAL A 153 12.68 3.40 -29.23
C VAL A 153 14.05 4.00 -28.87
N ALA A 154 14.57 3.69 -27.69
CA ALA A 154 15.90 4.16 -27.28
C ALA A 154 17.01 3.63 -28.20
N VAL A 155 16.97 2.36 -28.59
CA VAL A 155 17.93 1.78 -29.54
C VAL A 155 17.81 2.43 -30.93
N LEU A 156 16.59 2.69 -31.40
CA LEU A 156 16.35 3.39 -32.66
C LEU A 156 16.94 4.81 -32.61
N LEU A 157 16.64 5.57 -31.56
CA LEU A 157 17.14 6.94 -31.40
C LEU A 157 18.66 7.01 -31.20
N TRP A 158 19.24 6.05 -30.46
CA TRP A 158 20.66 6.10 -30.12
C TRP A 158 21.59 5.57 -31.22
N LYS A 159 21.19 4.50 -31.92
CA LYS A 159 22.07 3.79 -32.83
C LYS A 159 21.61 3.89 -34.29
N VAL A 160 20.33 3.63 -34.53
CA VAL A 160 19.84 3.52 -35.91
C VAL A 160 19.76 4.88 -36.59
N ILE A 161 19.13 5.86 -36.00
CA ILE A 161 18.96 7.19 -36.58
C ILE A 161 20.29 7.91 -36.84
N PRO A 162 21.28 7.94 -35.92
CA PRO A 162 22.59 8.54 -36.22
C PRO A 162 23.34 7.88 -37.39
N THR A 163 23.23 6.53 -37.52
CA THR A 163 23.84 5.81 -38.65
C THR A 163 23.23 6.24 -39.99
N PHE A 164 21.90 6.35 -40.05
CA PHE A 164 21.21 6.85 -41.25
C PHE A 164 21.51 8.33 -41.51
N ALA A 165 21.57 9.16 -40.47
CA ALA A 165 21.95 10.56 -40.63
C ALA A 165 23.34 10.74 -41.25
N SER A 166 24.34 9.93 -40.86
CA SER A 166 25.67 9.97 -41.43
C SER A 166 25.71 9.48 -42.89
N LEU A 167 24.92 8.46 -43.24
CA LEU A 167 24.77 7.99 -44.61
C LEU A 167 24.19 9.06 -45.54
N PHE A 168 23.11 9.73 -45.13
CA PHE A 168 22.50 10.80 -45.92
C PHE A 168 23.38 12.04 -46.03
N ALA A 169 24.15 12.38 -44.99
CA ALA A 169 25.11 13.46 -45.03
C ALA A 169 26.24 13.18 -46.09
N GLY A 170 26.68 11.90 -46.17
CA GLY A 170 27.65 11.47 -47.18
C GLY A 170 27.15 11.52 -48.64
N LEU A 171 25.82 11.41 -48.84
CA LEU A 171 25.18 11.47 -50.15
C LEU A 171 24.79 12.90 -50.58
N GLY A 172 25.01 13.93 -49.75
CA GLY A 172 24.67 15.33 -50.06
C GLY A 172 23.16 15.60 -50.14
N ALA A 173 22.31 14.68 -49.65
CA ALA A 173 20.87 14.76 -49.76
C ALA A 173 20.28 15.87 -48.89
N LYS A 174 19.31 16.64 -49.40
CA LYS A 174 18.51 17.57 -48.61
C LYS A 174 17.53 16.77 -47.77
N LEU A 175 17.71 16.82 -46.45
CA LEU A 175 16.86 16.08 -45.52
C LEU A 175 15.48 16.74 -45.36
N PRO A 176 14.36 15.99 -45.53
CA PRO A 176 13.00 16.44 -45.24
C PRO A 176 12.83 16.95 -43.81
N LEU A 177 11.82 17.79 -43.57
CA LEU A 177 11.54 18.34 -42.25
C LEU A 177 11.30 17.25 -41.20
N ALA A 178 10.56 16.18 -41.54
CA ALA A 178 10.28 15.07 -40.65
C ALA A 178 11.56 14.37 -40.17
N THR A 179 12.47 14.07 -41.11
CA THR A 179 13.78 13.44 -40.83
C THR A 179 14.65 14.32 -39.93
N ARG A 180 14.68 15.65 -40.21
CA ARG A 180 15.42 16.61 -39.37
C ARG A 180 14.88 16.67 -37.94
N ILE A 181 13.57 16.62 -37.77
CA ILE A 181 12.96 16.59 -36.43
C ILE A 181 13.40 15.31 -35.67
N VAL A 182 13.34 14.15 -36.30
CA VAL A 182 13.71 12.88 -35.67
C VAL A 182 15.21 12.81 -35.37
N ILE A 183 16.09 13.34 -36.24
CA ILE A 183 17.53 13.43 -35.96
C ILE A 183 17.80 14.34 -34.76
N ARG A 184 17.19 15.54 -34.71
CA ARG A 184 17.34 16.44 -33.57
C ARG A 184 16.80 15.82 -32.28
N ALA A 185 15.68 15.11 -32.35
CA ALA A 185 15.13 14.37 -31.20
C ALA A 185 16.11 13.30 -30.73
N SER A 186 16.78 12.60 -31.65
CA SER A 186 17.80 11.59 -31.35
C SER A 186 19.03 12.21 -30.66
N GLU A 187 19.57 13.30 -31.22
CA GLU A 187 20.71 14.02 -30.61
C GLU A 187 20.38 14.54 -29.20
N LEU A 188 19.20 15.16 -29.06
CA LEU A 188 18.71 15.64 -27.77
C LEU A 188 18.51 14.49 -26.77
N PHE A 189 17.97 13.35 -27.23
CA PHE A 189 17.76 12.17 -26.38
C PHE A 189 19.10 11.63 -25.86
N VAL A 190 20.10 11.45 -26.73
CA VAL A 190 21.42 10.94 -26.33
C VAL A 190 22.10 11.90 -25.36
N PHE A 191 22.06 13.20 -25.62
CA PHE A 191 22.63 14.22 -24.74
C PHE A 191 21.88 14.34 -23.42
N ALA A 192 20.54 14.28 -23.45
CA ALA A 192 19.69 14.44 -22.28
C ALA A 192 19.54 13.14 -21.46
N LEU A 193 19.91 11.97 -21.99
CA LEU A 193 19.70 10.69 -21.30
C LEU A 193 20.26 10.64 -19.88
N PRO A 194 21.52 11.07 -19.61
CA PRO A 194 22.05 11.10 -18.24
C PRO A 194 21.25 12.05 -17.34
N ALA A 195 20.85 13.21 -17.86
CA ALA A 195 20.05 14.20 -17.15
C ALA A 195 18.62 13.69 -16.89
N LEU A 196 18.01 12.98 -17.82
CA LEU A 196 16.69 12.34 -17.67
C LEU A 196 16.71 11.27 -16.58
N VAL A 197 17.75 10.42 -16.58
CA VAL A 197 17.91 9.40 -15.55
C VAL A 197 18.14 10.05 -14.16
N ALA A 198 19.07 10.99 -14.06
CA ALA A 198 19.33 11.71 -12.81
C ALA A 198 18.11 12.51 -12.33
N GLY A 199 17.42 13.20 -13.26
CA GLY A 199 16.17 13.94 -13.00
C GLY A 199 15.04 13.01 -12.54
N GLY A 200 14.89 11.84 -13.13
CA GLY A 200 13.94 10.82 -12.71
C GLY A 200 14.18 10.34 -11.27
N PHE A 201 15.43 10.06 -10.92
CA PHE A 201 15.80 9.71 -9.55
C PHE A 201 15.57 10.87 -8.57
N ALA A 202 15.95 12.10 -8.94
CA ALA A 202 15.73 13.29 -8.14
C ALA A 202 14.22 13.55 -7.93
N LEU A 203 13.41 13.46 -8.99
CA LEU A 203 11.96 13.61 -8.94
C LEU A 203 11.32 12.53 -8.04
N ALA A 204 11.72 11.27 -8.20
CA ALA A 204 11.23 10.18 -7.35
C ALA A 204 11.62 10.40 -5.87
N PHE A 205 12.81 10.90 -5.59
CA PHE A 205 13.26 11.23 -4.25
C PHE A 205 12.47 12.40 -3.66
N VAL A 206 12.28 13.49 -4.42
CA VAL A 206 11.50 14.68 -4.01
C VAL A 206 10.03 14.28 -3.76
N LEU A 207 9.41 13.53 -4.68
CA LEU A 207 8.04 13.06 -4.52
C LEU A 207 7.87 12.18 -3.29
N ARG A 208 8.80 11.25 -3.02
CA ARG A 208 8.78 10.42 -1.81
C ARG A 208 8.90 11.25 -0.54
N ARG A 209 9.78 12.27 -0.54
CA ARG A 209 9.95 13.16 0.60
C ARG A 209 8.74 14.05 0.81
N TYR A 210 8.15 14.56 -0.26
CA TYR A 210 6.94 15.37 -0.21
C TYR A 210 5.73 14.54 0.24
N TYR A 211 5.57 13.31 -0.25
CA TYR A 211 4.50 12.37 0.18
C TYR A 211 4.62 11.96 1.64
N ALA A 212 5.81 12.03 2.23
CA ALA A 212 6.02 11.77 3.65
C ALA A 212 5.48 12.87 4.57
N THR A 213 5.14 14.06 4.04
CA THR A 213 4.49 15.15 4.77
C THR A 213 2.97 15.02 4.72
N GLU A 214 2.26 15.43 5.78
CA GLU A 214 0.78 15.36 5.81
C GLU A 214 0.15 16.17 4.68
N ALA A 215 0.62 17.41 4.46
CA ALA A 215 0.12 18.28 3.39
C ALA A 215 0.40 17.71 1.99
N GLY A 216 1.59 17.14 1.79
CA GLY A 216 1.99 16.52 0.53
C GLY A 216 1.15 15.29 0.23
N ARG A 217 0.90 14.45 1.24
CA ARG A 217 0.05 13.26 1.12
C ARG A 217 -1.39 13.63 0.76
N LEU A 218 -1.98 14.62 1.44
CA LEU A 218 -3.33 15.12 1.12
C LEU A 218 -3.44 15.64 -0.31
N ARG A 219 -2.45 16.42 -0.78
CA ARG A 219 -2.47 16.98 -2.14
C ARG A 219 -2.31 15.90 -3.20
N ILE A 220 -1.33 15.00 -3.05
CA ILE A 220 -1.09 13.94 -4.03
C ILE A 220 -2.28 12.99 -4.09
N ASP A 221 -2.79 12.51 -2.96
CA ASP A 221 -3.96 11.65 -2.91
C ASP A 221 -5.20 12.34 -3.49
N GLY A 222 -5.38 13.65 -3.22
CA GLY A 222 -6.46 14.44 -3.80
C GLY A 222 -6.37 14.59 -5.32
N ILE A 223 -5.16 14.77 -5.86
CA ILE A 223 -4.94 14.82 -7.32
C ILE A 223 -5.21 13.44 -7.93
N LEU A 224 -4.69 12.37 -7.32
CA LEU A 224 -4.90 10.99 -7.79
C LEU A 224 -6.39 10.61 -7.86
N LEU A 225 -7.20 11.05 -6.88
CA LEU A 225 -8.65 10.81 -6.90
C LEU A 225 -9.39 11.59 -8.00
N ARG A 226 -8.77 12.62 -8.62
CA ARG A 226 -9.35 13.41 -9.72
C ARG A 226 -8.95 12.90 -11.09
N VAL A 227 -7.92 12.05 -11.18
CA VAL A 227 -7.50 11.46 -12.47
C VAL A 227 -8.61 10.56 -13.00
N PRO A 228 -9.08 10.75 -14.24
CA PRO A 228 -10.09 9.89 -14.83
C PRO A 228 -9.63 8.42 -14.86
N LEU A 229 -10.53 7.49 -14.73
CA LEU A 229 -10.31 6.03 -14.58
C LEU A 229 -9.58 5.63 -13.28
N LEU A 230 -8.36 6.14 -13.04
CA LEU A 230 -7.57 5.80 -11.84
C LEU A 230 -8.24 6.30 -10.55
N GLY A 231 -8.78 7.51 -10.56
CA GLY A 231 -9.44 8.09 -9.38
C GLY A 231 -10.69 7.30 -8.96
N ALA A 232 -11.44 6.80 -9.95
CA ALA A 232 -12.60 5.95 -9.68
C ALA A 232 -12.19 4.63 -9.01
N ILE A 233 -11.13 3.97 -9.49
CA ILE A 233 -10.59 2.74 -8.90
C ILE A 233 -10.06 3.01 -7.48
N LEU A 234 -9.26 4.05 -7.29
CA LEU A 234 -8.71 4.39 -5.99
C LEU A 234 -9.79 4.71 -4.95
N ARG A 235 -10.87 5.36 -5.36
CA ARG A 235 -12.04 5.62 -4.50
C ARG A 235 -12.72 4.32 -4.11
N LYS A 236 -12.98 3.40 -5.06
CA LYS A 236 -13.56 2.08 -4.79
C LYS A 236 -12.68 1.27 -3.83
N VAL A 237 -11.36 1.24 -4.04
CA VAL A 237 -10.39 0.57 -3.15
C VAL A 237 -10.44 1.16 -1.74
N ALA A 238 -10.48 2.48 -1.60
CA ALA A 238 -10.51 3.14 -0.30
C ALA A 238 -11.82 2.86 0.46
N VAL A 239 -12.97 2.88 -0.26
CA VAL A 239 -14.29 2.53 0.31
C VAL A 239 -14.32 1.06 0.73
N ALA A 240 -13.86 0.14 -0.12
CA ALA A 240 -13.79 -1.29 0.21
C ALA A 240 -12.95 -1.54 1.47
N ARG A 241 -11.77 -0.92 1.55
CA ARG A 241 -10.90 -1.02 2.74
C ARG A 241 -11.56 -0.44 3.98
N PHE A 242 -12.16 0.74 3.86
CA PHE A 242 -12.88 1.39 4.96
C PHE A 242 -13.97 0.47 5.50
N CYS A 243 -14.88 0.00 4.65
CA CYS A 243 -16.00 -0.84 5.05
C CYS A 243 -15.53 -2.19 5.59
N ARG A 244 -14.54 -2.83 4.97
CA ARG A 244 -13.99 -4.11 5.43
C ARG A 244 -13.33 -3.98 6.80
N THR A 245 -12.52 -2.95 7.00
CA THR A 245 -11.82 -2.71 8.28
C THR A 245 -12.81 -2.40 9.39
N LEU A 246 -13.77 -1.51 9.13
CA LEU A 246 -14.77 -1.10 10.12
C LEU A 246 -15.70 -2.27 10.49
N SER A 247 -16.19 -3.03 9.48
CA SER A 247 -16.98 -4.25 9.72
C SER A 247 -16.24 -5.23 10.63
N THR A 248 -14.95 -5.48 10.33
CA THR A 248 -14.13 -6.42 11.09
C THR A 248 -13.95 -5.97 12.55
N LEU A 249 -13.74 -4.67 12.78
CA LEU A 249 -13.60 -4.10 14.13
C LEU A 249 -14.91 -4.15 14.93
N ILE A 250 -16.02 -3.72 14.31
CA ILE A 250 -17.33 -3.73 14.98
C ILE A 250 -17.74 -5.16 15.33
N SER A 251 -17.59 -6.10 14.39
CA SER A 251 -17.93 -7.51 14.67
C SER A 251 -17.01 -8.15 15.72
N ALA A 252 -15.84 -7.57 15.99
CA ALA A 252 -14.95 -7.96 17.09
C ALA A 252 -15.28 -7.25 18.41
N GLY A 253 -16.31 -6.41 18.46
CA GLY A 253 -16.73 -5.69 19.67
C GLY A 253 -15.92 -4.41 19.96
N VAL A 254 -15.10 -3.94 19.01
CA VAL A 254 -14.35 -2.69 19.18
C VAL A 254 -15.33 -1.50 19.14
N PRO A 255 -15.27 -0.56 20.09
CA PRO A 255 -16.14 0.62 20.10
C PRO A 255 -16.03 1.42 18.80
N ILE A 256 -17.17 1.89 18.27
CA ILE A 256 -17.30 2.52 16.95
C ILE A 256 -16.33 3.70 16.75
N LEU A 257 -16.14 4.57 17.74
CA LEU A 257 -15.26 5.73 17.66
C LEU A 257 -13.78 5.31 17.53
N THR A 258 -13.38 4.26 18.24
CA THR A 258 -12.05 3.65 18.11
C THR A 258 -11.90 2.97 16.75
N GLY A 259 -12.95 2.26 16.31
CA GLY A 259 -13.01 1.65 14.98
C GLY A 259 -12.83 2.67 13.86
N LEU A 260 -13.49 3.82 13.94
CA LEU A 260 -13.35 4.91 12.97
C LEU A 260 -11.94 5.50 12.93
N ASP A 261 -11.29 5.72 14.08
CA ASP A 261 -9.90 6.22 14.10
C ASP A 261 -8.92 5.24 13.45
N ILE A 262 -9.02 3.96 13.78
CA ILE A 262 -8.19 2.91 13.18
C ILE A 262 -8.45 2.81 11.67
N THR A 263 -9.71 2.80 11.27
CA THR A 263 -10.14 2.63 9.88
C THR A 263 -9.73 3.83 9.03
N GLY A 264 -9.85 5.05 9.54
CA GLY A 264 -9.37 6.25 8.86
C GLY A 264 -7.89 6.14 8.51
N ARG A 265 -7.05 5.81 9.49
CA ARG A 265 -5.59 5.64 9.31
C ARG A 265 -5.19 4.49 8.38
N THR A 266 -6.01 3.44 8.32
CA THR A 266 -5.74 2.24 7.50
C THR A 266 -6.38 2.28 6.11
N SER A 267 -7.22 3.28 5.82
CA SER A 267 -7.91 3.46 4.52
C SER A 267 -6.94 3.55 3.32
N GLY A 268 -5.70 4.00 3.59
CA GLY A 268 -4.65 4.11 2.57
C GLY A 268 -4.74 5.36 1.69
N ASN A 269 -5.67 6.29 1.97
CA ASN A 269 -5.83 7.55 1.28
C ASN A 269 -6.07 8.68 2.29
N ALA A 270 -5.28 9.75 2.23
CA ALA A 270 -5.34 10.84 3.19
C ALA A 270 -6.64 11.66 3.11
N VAL A 271 -7.28 11.72 1.94
CA VAL A 271 -8.57 12.40 1.77
C VAL A 271 -9.68 11.63 2.49
N VAL A 272 -9.67 10.29 2.36
CA VAL A 272 -10.61 9.42 3.07
C VAL A 272 -10.35 9.46 4.58
N GLU A 273 -9.08 9.45 5.01
CA GLU A 273 -8.69 9.59 6.43
C GLU A 273 -9.23 10.91 7.01
N ALA A 274 -9.07 12.03 6.30
CA ALA A 274 -9.59 13.34 6.72
C ALA A 274 -11.12 13.33 6.79
N ALA A 275 -11.80 12.74 5.81
CA ALA A 275 -13.25 12.61 5.78
C ALA A 275 -13.79 11.79 6.96
N VAL A 276 -13.16 10.66 7.28
CA VAL A 276 -13.54 9.83 8.43
C VAL A 276 -13.30 10.57 9.74
N ARG A 277 -12.18 11.30 9.85
CA ARG A 277 -11.88 12.12 11.03
C ARG A 277 -12.92 13.22 11.23
N GLN A 278 -13.37 13.86 10.16
CA GLN A 278 -14.43 14.85 10.20
C GLN A 278 -15.77 14.22 10.61
N ALA A 279 -16.15 13.09 10.01
CA ALA A 279 -17.38 12.38 10.37
C ALA A 279 -17.38 11.90 11.83
N ARG A 280 -16.24 11.46 12.36
CA ARG A 280 -16.09 11.05 13.75
C ARG A 280 -16.49 12.14 14.73
N VAL A 281 -16.19 13.42 14.45
CA VAL A 281 -16.56 14.55 15.31
C VAL A 281 -18.08 14.71 15.42
N GLY A 282 -18.83 14.50 14.31
CA GLY A 282 -20.30 14.50 14.34
C GLY A 282 -20.85 13.34 15.18
N ILE A 283 -20.29 12.14 14.99
CA ILE A 283 -20.69 10.93 15.71
C ILE A 283 -20.41 11.05 17.22
N GLU A 284 -19.30 11.67 17.62
CA GLU A 284 -18.99 11.98 19.03
C GLU A 284 -20.04 12.91 19.68
N ARG A 285 -20.72 13.73 18.87
CA ARG A 285 -21.80 14.60 19.31
C ARG A 285 -23.18 13.93 19.33
N GLY A 286 -23.25 12.64 18.99
CA GLY A 286 -24.48 11.86 18.96
C GLY A 286 -25.21 11.86 17.61
N GLU A 287 -24.59 12.38 16.53
CA GLU A 287 -25.14 12.23 15.18
C GLU A 287 -25.07 10.76 14.73
N THR A 288 -25.97 10.38 13.81
CA THR A 288 -25.91 9.07 13.13
C THR A 288 -24.59 8.92 12.35
N ILE A 289 -24.16 7.69 12.09
CA ILE A 289 -22.90 7.42 11.34
C ILE A 289 -23.05 7.82 9.87
N ALA A 290 -24.24 7.57 9.29
CA ALA A 290 -24.51 7.80 7.88
C ALA A 290 -24.49 9.29 7.49
N ALA A 291 -25.04 10.18 8.32
CA ALA A 291 -25.19 11.59 8.00
C ALA A 291 -23.84 12.32 7.85
N PRO A 292 -22.89 12.27 8.80
CA PRO A 292 -21.57 12.89 8.66
C PRO A 292 -20.74 12.29 7.52
N LEU A 293 -20.79 10.97 7.30
CA LEU A 293 -20.09 10.34 6.20
C LEU A 293 -20.59 10.83 4.84
N ARG A 294 -21.92 10.98 4.67
CA ARG A 294 -22.53 11.54 3.47
C ARG A 294 -22.09 12.99 3.25
N ALA A 295 -22.03 13.79 4.29
CA ALA A 295 -21.65 15.21 4.23
C ALA A 295 -20.22 15.43 3.72
N THR A 296 -19.31 14.45 3.88
CA THR A 296 -17.93 14.55 3.37
C THR A 296 -17.82 14.51 1.86
N GLY A 297 -18.83 14.01 1.13
CA GLY A 297 -18.81 13.84 -0.33
C GLY A 297 -17.78 12.82 -0.87
N VAL A 298 -17.02 12.18 0.01
CA VAL A 298 -16.00 11.18 -0.35
C VAL A 298 -16.64 9.82 -0.60
N PHE A 299 -17.63 9.47 0.21
CA PHE A 299 -18.35 8.20 0.12
C PHE A 299 -19.52 8.28 -0.86
N PRO A 300 -19.69 7.27 -1.74
CA PRO A 300 -20.84 7.19 -2.63
C PRO A 300 -22.17 7.18 -1.85
N PRO A 301 -23.27 7.74 -2.42
CA PRO A 301 -24.56 7.81 -1.72
C PRO A 301 -25.08 6.46 -1.24
N MET A 302 -24.90 5.40 -2.03
CA MET A 302 -25.30 4.03 -1.69
C MET A 302 -24.61 3.55 -0.39
N VAL A 303 -23.32 3.86 -0.20
CA VAL A 303 -22.58 3.48 1.01
C VAL A 303 -23.20 4.11 2.25
N ALA A 304 -23.48 5.42 2.20
CA ALA A 304 -24.13 6.11 3.31
C ALA A 304 -25.55 5.59 3.60
N GLN A 305 -26.31 5.24 2.56
CA GLN A 305 -27.66 4.65 2.73
C GLN A 305 -27.61 3.28 3.38
N MET A 306 -26.71 2.40 2.94
CA MET A 306 -26.55 1.05 3.53
C MET A 306 -26.01 1.12 4.99
N ILE A 307 -25.11 2.05 5.28
CA ILE A 307 -24.65 2.31 6.65
C ILE A 307 -25.83 2.75 7.53
N GLY A 308 -26.65 3.69 7.05
CA GLY A 308 -27.84 4.14 7.79
C GLY A 308 -28.87 3.03 7.99
N ALA A 309 -29.08 2.17 7.02
CA ALA A 309 -29.92 0.99 7.16
C ALA A 309 -29.38 0.02 8.24
N GLY A 310 -28.08 -0.25 8.21
CA GLY A 310 -27.41 -1.08 9.22
C GLY A 310 -27.42 -0.47 10.62
N GLU A 311 -27.32 0.85 10.73
CA GLU A 311 -27.42 1.59 11.99
C GLU A 311 -28.82 1.46 12.60
N ASN A 312 -29.87 1.65 11.77
CA ASN A 312 -31.28 1.54 12.22
C ASN A 312 -31.69 0.12 12.60
N THR A 313 -31.09 -0.90 11.95
CA THR A 313 -31.44 -2.31 12.21
C THR A 313 -30.52 -2.98 13.22
N GLY A 314 -29.48 -2.29 13.69
CA GLY A 314 -28.45 -2.88 14.58
C GLY A 314 -27.50 -3.86 13.88
N ALA A 315 -27.58 -4.00 12.54
CA ALA A 315 -26.76 -4.92 11.73
C ALA A 315 -25.68 -4.19 10.94
N LEU A 316 -25.03 -3.20 11.57
CA LEU A 316 -24.04 -2.33 10.93
C LEU A 316 -22.82 -3.11 10.41
N ASP A 317 -22.34 -4.08 11.17
CA ASP A 317 -21.21 -4.95 10.80
C ASP A 317 -21.53 -5.76 9.53
N LEU A 318 -22.73 -6.30 9.42
CA LEU A 318 -23.19 -7.06 8.26
C LEU A 318 -23.32 -6.14 7.02
N MET A 319 -23.93 -4.97 7.18
CA MET A 319 -24.07 -4.01 6.07
C MET A 319 -22.71 -3.54 5.56
N LEU A 320 -21.79 -3.21 6.45
CA LEU A 320 -20.41 -2.84 6.09
C LEU A 320 -19.67 -3.99 5.39
N ALA A 321 -19.87 -5.25 5.83
CA ALA A 321 -19.30 -6.42 5.16
C ALA A 321 -19.81 -6.55 3.73
N LYS A 322 -21.12 -6.36 3.52
CA LYS A 322 -21.74 -6.43 2.18
C LYS A 322 -21.29 -5.29 1.25
N ILE A 323 -21.17 -4.07 1.79
CA ILE A 323 -20.59 -2.95 1.03
C ILE A 323 -19.14 -3.29 0.62
N ALA A 324 -18.34 -3.84 1.54
CA ALA A 324 -16.98 -4.20 1.24
C ALA A 324 -16.88 -5.27 0.15
N GLU A 325 -17.72 -6.33 0.21
CA GLU A 325 -17.79 -7.37 -0.82
C GLU A 325 -18.11 -6.77 -2.19
N PHE A 326 -19.15 -5.95 -2.27
CA PHE A 326 -19.56 -5.29 -3.50
C PHE A 326 -18.42 -4.43 -4.10
N TYR A 327 -17.77 -3.60 -3.27
CA TYR A 327 -16.69 -2.74 -3.76
C TYR A 327 -15.40 -3.50 -4.06
N GLU A 328 -15.12 -4.64 -3.42
CA GLU A 328 -14.01 -5.54 -3.78
C GLU A 328 -14.21 -6.09 -5.19
N GLU A 329 -15.44 -6.57 -5.52
CA GLU A 329 -15.81 -7.03 -6.87
C GLU A 329 -15.75 -5.91 -7.90
N GLU A 330 -16.27 -4.73 -7.56
CA GLU A 330 -16.23 -3.53 -8.41
C GLU A 330 -14.79 -3.07 -8.72
N VAL A 331 -13.85 -3.26 -7.79
CA VAL A 331 -12.42 -3.01 -8.02
C VAL A 331 -11.85 -4.01 -9.01
N ASP A 332 -12.17 -5.30 -8.87
CA ASP A 332 -11.69 -6.34 -9.78
C ASP A 332 -12.17 -6.08 -11.23
N VAL A 333 -13.44 -5.74 -11.39
CA VAL A 333 -14.02 -5.37 -12.70
C VAL A 333 -13.36 -4.10 -13.27
N ALA A 334 -13.20 -3.06 -12.45
CA ALA A 334 -12.62 -1.81 -12.88
C ALA A 334 -11.12 -1.93 -13.27
N VAL A 335 -10.36 -2.77 -12.55
CA VAL A 335 -8.96 -3.07 -12.88
C VAL A 335 -8.87 -3.86 -14.19
N ALA A 336 -9.73 -4.87 -14.40
CA ALA A 336 -9.79 -5.62 -15.65
C ALA A 336 -10.15 -4.70 -16.83
N GLY A 337 -11.16 -3.85 -16.66
CA GLY A 337 -11.58 -2.87 -17.68
C GLY A 337 -10.47 -1.86 -18.01
N LEU A 338 -9.70 -1.38 -17.02
CA LEU A 338 -8.57 -0.50 -17.24
C LEU A 338 -7.51 -1.16 -18.14
N LEU A 339 -7.20 -2.44 -17.90
CA LEU A 339 -6.23 -3.19 -18.70
C LEU A 339 -6.67 -3.35 -20.15
N THR A 340 -7.94 -3.67 -20.37
CA THR A 340 -8.54 -3.82 -21.72
C THR A 340 -8.47 -2.52 -22.52
N VAL A 341 -8.62 -1.35 -21.88
CA VAL A 341 -8.50 -0.04 -22.55
C VAL A 341 -7.04 0.36 -22.74
N LEU A 342 -6.15 0.02 -21.80
CA LEU A 342 -4.72 0.35 -21.92
C LEU A 342 -4.05 -0.31 -23.12
N GLU A 343 -4.43 -1.54 -23.48
CA GLU A 343 -3.79 -2.30 -24.56
C GLU A 343 -3.90 -1.60 -25.93
N PRO A 344 -5.10 -1.24 -26.46
CA PRO A 344 -5.23 -0.49 -27.71
C PRO A 344 -4.53 0.87 -27.67
N VAL A 345 -4.57 1.56 -26.52
CA VAL A 345 -3.90 2.86 -26.36
C VAL A 345 -2.38 2.71 -26.46
N MET A 346 -1.81 1.70 -25.81
CA MET A 346 -0.37 1.42 -25.91
C MET A 346 0.05 1.05 -27.33
N ILE A 347 -0.72 0.19 -28.01
CA ILE A 347 -0.45 -0.19 -29.41
C ILE A 347 -0.52 1.03 -30.31
N ALA A 348 -1.53 1.88 -30.17
CA ALA A 348 -1.68 3.09 -30.98
C ALA A 348 -0.51 4.07 -30.75
N ILE A 349 -0.14 4.35 -29.51
CA ILE A 349 0.98 5.23 -29.17
C ILE A 349 2.30 4.68 -29.75
N LEU A 350 2.55 3.38 -29.56
CA LEU A 350 3.76 2.74 -30.04
C LEU A 350 3.80 2.72 -31.58
N GLY A 351 2.67 2.41 -32.23
CA GLY A 351 2.53 2.44 -33.67
C GLY A 351 2.81 3.82 -34.26
N VAL A 352 2.31 4.89 -33.65
CA VAL A 352 2.58 6.27 -34.07
C VAL A 352 4.06 6.62 -33.90
N ILE A 353 4.67 6.27 -32.77
CA ILE A 353 6.09 6.58 -32.50
C ILE A 353 6.99 5.82 -33.46
N VAL A 354 6.87 4.49 -33.51
CA VAL A 354 7.74 3.64 -34.35
C VAL A 354 7.47 3.87 -35.85
N GLY A 355 6.19 3.94 -36.23
CA GLY A 355 5.79 4.24 -37.62
C GLY A 355 6.28 5.61 -38.06
N GLY A 356 6.18 6.64 -37.20
CA GLY A 356 6.70 7.98 -37.46
C GLY A 356 8.23 7.99 -37.68
N ILE A 357 8.97 7.25 -36.85
CA ILE A 357 10.43 7.07 -37.00
C ILE A 357 10.74 6.41 -38.37
N ILE A 358 10.08 5.30 -38.67
CA ILE A 358 10.30 4.54 -39.91
C ILE A 358 10.00 5.42 -41.14
N ILE A 359 8.83 6.07 -41.19
CA ILE A 359 8.45 6.96 -42.29
C ILE A 359 9.50 8.07 -42.47
N SER A 360 9.93 8.71 -41.36
CA SER A 360 10.93 9.77 -41.40
C SER A 360 12.29 9.32 -41.91
N MET A 361 12.63 8.03 -41.80
CA MET A 361 13.87 7.46 -42.33
C MET A 361 13.75 7.09 -43.81
N TYR A 362 12.57 6.69 -44.28
CA TYR A 362 12.36 6.35 -45.70
C TYR A 362 12.13 7.56 -46.61
N LEU A 363 11.60 8.68 -46.08
CA LEU A 363 11.34 9.90 -46.84
C LEU A 363 12.55 10.42 -47.64
N PRO A 364 13.78 10.50 -47.08
CA PRO A 364 14.95 10.93 -47.84
C PRO A 364 15.32 9.99 -49.01
N LEU A 365 15.07 8.67 -48.86
CA LEU A 365 15.32 7.70 -49.91
C LEU A 365 14.42 7.96 -51.12
N PHE A 366 13.16 8.26 -50.94
CA PHE A 366 12.23 8.62 -52.00
C PHE A 366 12.59 9.95 -52.70
N GLU A 367 13.07 10.94 -51.93
CA GLU A 367 13.55 12.21 -52.52
C GLU A 367 14.82 12.01 -53.35
N LEU A 368 15.75 11.16 -52.92
CA LEU A 368 16.93 10.81 -53.70
C LEU A 368 16.58 10.11 -55.04
N ILE A 369 15.64 9.15 -54.98
CA ILE A 369 15.17 8.45 -56.17
C ILE A 369 14.56 9.44 -57.19
N ASN A 370 13.72 10.35 -56.71
CA ASN A 370 13.10 11.39 -57.54
C ASN A 370 14.08 12.42 -58.11
N GLN A 371 15.29 12.56 -57.56
CA GLN A 371 16.34 13.43 -58.11
C GLN A 371 17.24 12.72 -59.14
N LEU A 372 17.20 11.40 -59.18
CA LEU A 372 17.98 10.57 -60.09
C LEU A 372 17.21 10.18 -61.36
N VAL A 373 15.90 10.36 -61.36
CA VAL A 373 14.99 10.18 -62.50
C VAL A 373 14.68 11.54 -63.11
#